data_efcff9bc48c359474bc5e6aff76da1c0
#
_entry.id   efcff9bc48c359474bc5e6aff76da1c0
#
_cell.length_a   1.000
_cell.length_b   1.000
_cell.length_c   1.000
_cell.angle_alpha   90.00
_cell.angle_beta   90.00
_cell.angle_gamma   90.00
#
_symmetry.space_group_name_H-M   'P 1'
#
loop_
_entity.id
_entity.type
_entity.pdbx_description
1 polymer ?
#
loop_
_entity_poly.entity_id
_entity_poly.type
_entity_poly.pdbx_seq_one_letter_code
_entity_poly.pdbx_strand_id
1 'polypeptide(L)'
;KYVTLADAPAVSQVASDFAGGNAFTIEIKENAECTVKGGDQVMRTENNGDINYWWGDTNTKWHLIPVSEVSVTVNEFASICLPFAVETTGGVKAYAVEGTNNTHALLAEKADIPANQGAILKGKGTCTLNIVDAAATDWTNNKLAGTTTNSYIAPEGGAAYVLAKDEDVIGLYRAALNCNETGAAGETHFLNNANKAYLPVTS
;
A
#
# COMPACT_ATOMS: atom_id res chain seq x y z
N LYS A 1 -14.27 -6.98 4.14
CA LYS A 1 -14.49 -6.48 2.76
C LYS A 1 -13.87 -5.10 2.67
N TYR A 2 -12.96 -4.92 1.77
CA TYR A 2 -12.30 -3.64 1.49
C TYR A 2 -13.11 -2.89 0.45
N VAL A 3 -13.11 -1.57 0.54
CA VAL A 3 -13.86 -0.70 -0.35
C VAL A 3 -12.90 0.31 -0.92
N THR A 4 -12.81 0.40 -2.25
CA THR A 4 -12.21 1.55 -2.91
C THR A 4 -13.32 2.45 -3.41
N LEU A 5 -13.13 3.77 -3.26
CA LEU A 5 -13.98 4.74 -3.94
C LEU A 5 -13.48 4.79 -5.40
N ALA A 6 -14.25 4.19 -6.32
CA ALA A 6 -13.91 4.22 -7.75
C ALA A 6 -13.94 5.67 -8.24
N ASP A 7 -12.92 6.05 -9.00
CA ASP A 7 -12.77 7.33 -9.70
C ASP A 7 -12.49 8.58 -8.85
N ALA A 8 -11.95 8.45 -7.65
CA ALA A 8 -11.53 9.61 -6.90
C ALA A 8 -9.99 9.78 -6.89
N PRO A 9 -9.40 10.49 -7.83
CA PRO A 9 -8.01 10.96 -7.69
C PRO A 9 -7.83 11.86 -6.46
N ALA A 10 -8.92 12.28 -5.83
CA ALA A 10 -8.96 13.17 -4.69
C ALA A 10 -9.01 12.49 -3.32
N VAL A 11 -9.08 11.16 -3.19
CA VAL A 11 -9.13 10.51 -1.87
C VAL A 11 -7.88 10.77 -1.04
N SER A 12 -6.74 10.98 -1.65
CA SER A 12 -5.51 11.40 -0.95
C SER A 12 -5.56 12.86 -0.48
N GLN A 13 -6.28 13.74 -1.17
CA GLN A 13 -6.49 15.13 -0.74
C GLN A 13 -7.51 15.22 0.40
N VAL A 14 -8.52 14.39 0.36
CA VAL A 14 -9.57 14.31 1.36
C VAL A 14 -9.03 14.01 2.76
N ALA A 15 -8.02 13.17 2.88
CA ALA A 15 -7.41 12.82 4.17
C ALA A 15 -6.64 13.99 4.81
N SER A 16 -6.15 14.96 4.02
CA SER A 16 -5.39 16.10 4.52
C SER A 16 -6.29 17.27 5.00
N ASP A 17 -7.50 17.36 4.49
CA ASP A 17 -8.39 18.51 4.74
C ASP A 17 -9.36 18.29 5.91
N PHE A 18 -9.43 17.07 6.47
CA PHE A 18 -10.15 16.84 7.71
C PHE A 18 -9.33 17.34 8.90
N ALA A 19 -9.64 18.56 9.33
CA ALA A 19 -9.03 19.15 10.51
C ALA A 19 -9.36 18.30 11.77
N GLY A 20 -8.37 17.64 12.32
CA GLY A 20 -8.41 17.14 13.69
C GLY A 20 -8.57 15.65 13.91
N GLY A 21 -8.33 14.83 12.94
CA GLY A 21 -8.26 13.40 13.22
C GLY A 21 -8.86 12.51 12.15
N ASN A 22 -8.09 11.69 11.71
CA ASN A 22 -8.09 10.79 10.56
C ASN A 22 -9.18 9.69 10.55
N ALA A 23 -10.29 9.83 11.23
CA ALA A 23 -11.34 8.82 11.27
C ALA A 23 -12.54 9.25 10.42
N PHE A 24 -12.73 8.55 9.30
CA PHE A 24 -13.98 8.60 8.56
C PHE A 24 -14.98 7.61 9.15
N THR A 25 -16.22 8.00 9.26
CA THR A 25 -17.33 7.08 9.50
C THR A 25 -18.06 6.84 8.18
N ILE A 26 -18.15 5.58 7.78
CA ILE A 26 -18.98 5.18 6.65
C ILE A 26 -20.27 4.58 7.19
N GLU A 27 -21.37 5.30 7.03
CA GLU A 27 -22.71 4.79 7.36
C GLU A 27 -23.27 4.07 6.13
N ILE A 28 -23.36 2.75 6.20
CA ILE A 28 -23.92 1.92 5.11
C ILE A 28 -25.41 1.82 5.31
N LYS A 29 -26.18 2.16 4.27
CA LYS A 29 -27.61 2.03 4.19
C LYS A 29 -28.01 0.80 3.36
N GLU A 30 -29.30 0.50 3.32
CA GLU A 30 -29.82 -0.51 2.39
C GLU A 30 -29.40 -0.18 0.94
N ASN A 31 -29.22 -1.19 0.09
CA ASN A 31 -28.80 -1.09 -1.30
C ASN A 31 -27.34 -0.63 -1.55
N ALA A 32 -26.43 -0.84 -0.59
CA ALA A 32 -25.02 -0.42 -0.68
C ALA A 32 -24.82 1.11 -0.85
N GLU A 33 -25.86 1.90 -0.67
CA GLU A 33 -25.70 3.35 -0.50
C GLU A 33 -24.97 3.64 0.82
N CYS A 34 -24.06 4.58 0.81
CA CYS A 34 -23.37 4.99 2.03
C CYS A 34 -23.21 6.51 2.11
N THR A 35 -23.03 6.98 3.32
CA THR A 35 -22.63 8.36 3.61
C THR A 35 -21.24 8.31 4.24
N VAL A 36 -20.31 9.10 3.71
CA VAL A 36 -18.95 9.23 4.26
C VAL A 36 -18.91 10.53 5.09
N LYS A 37 -18.64 10.40 6.38
CA LYS A 37 -18.59 11.52 7.31
C LYS A 37 -17.20 11.68 7.91
N GLY A 38 -16.79 12.93 8.09
CA GLY A 38 -15.64 13.30 8.91
C GLY A 38 -16.11 14.30 9.98
N GLY A 39 -16.28 13.84 11.22
CA GLY A 39 -16.95 14.61 12.25
C GLY A 39 -18.41 14.91 11.85
N ASP A 40 -18.80 16.19 11.92
CA ASP A 40 -20.16 16.65 11.56
C ASP A 40 -20.32 16.98 10.05
N GLN A 41 -19.27 16.78 9.26
CA GLN A 41 -19.29 17.08 7.83
C GLN A 41 -19.53 15.81 6.99
N VAL A 42 -20.25 15.97 5.89
CA VAL A 42 -20.55 14.91 4.91
C VAL A 42 -19.80 15.20 3.62
N MET A 43 -19.16 14.15 3.07
CA MET A 43 -18.50 14.22 1.76
C MET A 43 -19.55 14.30 0.65
N ARG A 44 -19.39 15.23 -0.28
CA ARG A 44 -20.26 15.38 -1.45
C ARG A 44 -19.44 15.66 -2.72
N THR A 45 -20.06 15.42 -3.89
CA THR A 45 -19.57 15.91 -5.18
C THR A 45 -20.22 17.25 -5.51
N GLU A 46 -19.48 18.18 -6.06
CA GLU A 46 -20.00 19.42 -6.63
C GLU A 46 -20.32 19.26 -8.13
N ASN A 47 -21.03 20.24 -8.70
CA ASN A 47 -21.45 20.19 -10.11
C ASN A 47 -20.28 20.20 -11.11
N ASN A 48 -19.09 20.60 -10.70
CA ASN A 48 -17.85 20.57 -11.48
C ASN A 48 -17.09 19.25 -11.35
N GLY A 49 -17.61 18.29 -10.55
CA GLY A 49 -16.96 17.01 -10.28
C GLY A 49 -15.99 17.02 -9.09
N ASP A 50 -15.76 18.16 -8.45
CA ASP A 50 -14.93 18.25 -7.27
C ASP A 50 -15.59 17.57 -6.07
N ILE A 51 -14.78 16.99 -5.19
CA ILE A 51 -15.23 16.42 -3.92
C ILE A 51 -15.02 17.46 -2.84
N ASN A 52 -16.08 17.79 -2.13
CA ASN A 52 -16.06 18.79 -1.06
C ASN A 52 -16.78 18.28 0.20
N TYR A 53 -16.64 19.01 1.31
CA TYR A 53 -17.27 18.72 2.59
C TYR A 53 -18.28 19.78 2.93
N TRP A 54 -19.45 19.37 3.42
CA TRP A 54 -20.49 20.30 3.76
C TRP A 54 -21.22 19.91 5.04
N TRP A 55 -21.67 20.90 5.79
CA TRP A 55 -22.46 20.73 7.00
C TRP A 55 -23.90 20.38 6.61
N GLY A 56 -24.37 19.22 7.06
CA GLY A 56 -25.80 18.91 7.04
C GLY A 56 -26.42 18.52 5.70
N ASP A 57 -25.64 18.23 4.67
CA ASP A 57 -26.20 17.75 3.38
C ASP A 57 -26.43 16.25 3.42
N THR A 58 -27.71 15.84 3.45
CA THR A 58 -28.12 14.45 3.44
C THR A 58 -28.31 13.88 2.04
N ASN A 59 -28.08 14.66 0.99
CA ASN A 59 -28.44 14.28 -0.39
C ASN A 59 -27.31 13.61 -1.16
N THR A 60 -26.10 13.59 -0.64
CA THR A 60 -25.00 12.93 -1.31
C THR A 60 -24.98 11.45 -0.95
N LYS A 61 -25.22 10.63 -1.94
CA LYS A 61 -25.20 9.16 -1.83
C LYS A 61 -23.99 8.62 -2.55
N TRP A 62 -23.22 7.82 -1.86
CA TRP A 62 -22.11 7.07 -2.41
C TRP A 62 -22.51 5.61 -2.53
N HIS A 63 -22.05 4.95 -3.58
CA HIS A 63 -22.21 3.51 -3.71
C HIS A 63 -20.92 2.81 -3.35
N LEU A 64 -21.01 1.84 -2.44
CA LEU A 64 -19.92 0.95 -2.12
C LEU A 64 -19.82 -0.12 -3.18
N ILE A 65 -18.77 -0.12 -3.97
CA ILE A 65 -18.47 -1.18 -4.92
C ILE A 65 -17.46 -2.12 -4.26
N PRO A 66 -17.83 -3.38 -3.95
CA PRO A 66 -16.87 -4.34 -3.43
C PRO A 66 -15.79 -4.58 -4.48
N VAL A 67 -14.52 -4.41 -4.09
CA VAL A 67 -13.39 -4.74 -4.94
C VAL A 67 -12.91 -6.14 -4.56
N SER A 68 -12.91 -7.04 -5.52
CA SER A 68 -12.43 -8.42 -5.36
C SER A 68 -11.00 -8.62 -5.86
N GLU A 69 -10.44 -7.62 -6.53
CA GLU A 69 -9.14 -7.72 -7.14
C GLU A 69 -8.41 -6.38 -7.16
N VAL A 70 -7.09 -6.41 -7.25
CA VAL A 70 -6.24 -5.24 -7.44
C VAL A 70 -5.26 -5.50 -8.58
N SER A 71 -5.06 -4.50 -9.44
CA SER A 71 -4.09 -4.56 -10.53
C SER A 71 -2.76 -3.97 -10.08
N VAL A 72 -1.67 -4.67 -10.38
CA VAL A 72 -0.31 -4.23 -10.13
C VAL A 72 0.53 -4.33 -11.41
N THR A 73 1.40 -3.35 -11.65
CA THR A 73 2.35 -3.43 -12.77
C THR A 73 3.67 -4.02 -12.27
N VAL A 74 4.12 -5.09 -12.91
CA VAL A 74 5.36 -5.79 -12.60
C VAL A 74 6.27 -5.76 -13.84
N ASN A 75 7.43 -5.14 -13.71
CA ASN A 75 8.46 -5.12 -14.75
C ASN A 75 9.59 -6.08 -14.32
N GLU A 76 9.38 -7.39 -14.54
CA GLU A 76 10.18 -8.49 -14.06
C GLU A 76 10.04 -8.70 -12.55
N PHE A 77 10.34 -7.70 -11.71
CA PHE A 77 10.10 -7.70 -10.27
C PHE A 77 9.42 -6.40 -9.81
N ALA A 78 8.66 -6.50 -8.73
CA ALA A 78 8.11 -5.35 -8.02
C ALA A 78 8.07 -5.65 -6.51
N SER A 79 8.21 -4.63 -5.66
CA SER A 79 7.93 -4.76 -4.23
C SER A 79 6.52 -4.29 -3.93
N ILE A 80 5.84 -4.94 -2.99
CA ILE A 80 4.46 -4.62 -2.63
C ILE A 80 4.23 -4.78 -1.11
N CYS A 81 3.33 -3.97 -0.56
CA CYS A 81 2.78 -4.11 0.78
C CYS A 81 1.36 -3.54 0.75
N LEU A 82 0.35 -4.38 0.89
CA LEU A 82 -1.06 -3.96 0.79
C LEU A 82 -1.76 -4.03 2.15
N PRO A 83 -2.77 -3.18 2.40
CA PRO A 83 -3.53 -3.19 3.66
C PRO A 83 -4.51 -4.37 3.76
N PHE A 84 -4.57 -5.25 2.77
CA PHE A 84 -5.43 -6.42 2.70
C PHE A 84 -4.66 -7.62 2.15
N ALA A 85 -5.14 -8.82 2.47
CA ALA A 85 -4.55 -10.05 1.96
C ALA A 85 -4.93 -10.28 0.49
N VAL A 86 -4.00 -10.85 -0.28
CA VAL A 86 -4.21 -11.15 -1.70
C VAL A 86 -3.65 -12.52 -2.08
N GLU A 87 -4.28 -13.17 -3.04
CA GLU A 87 -3.74 -14.32 -3.75
C GLU A 87 -3.16 -13.91 -5.10
N THR A 88 -2.05 -14.56 -5.48
CA THR A 88 -1.48 -14.40 -6.81
C THR A 88 -2.29 -15.21 -7.83
N THR A 89 -2.60 -14.59 -8.97
CA THR A 89 -3.22 -15.26 -10.11
C THR A 89 -2.20 -15.47 -11.22
N GLY A 90 -2.53 -16.33 -12.21
CA GLY A 90 -1.63 -16.76 -13.26
C GLY A 90 -0.78 -15.64 -13.89
N GLY A 91 0.51 -15.88 -14.01
CA GLY A 91 1.47 -14.94 -14.60
C GLY A 91 2.26 -14.09 -13.60
N VAL A 92 1.84 -14.04 -12.34
CA VAL A 92 2.61 -13.38 -11.27
C VAL A 92 2.85 -14.35 -10.11
N LYS A 93 4.04 -14.29 -9.53
CA LYS A 93 4.45 -15.07 -8.35
C LYS A 93 4.83 -14.12 -7.23
N ALA A 94 4.46 -14.48 -6.00
CA ALA A 94 4.86 -13.76 -4.80
C ALA A 94 5.99 -14.49 -4.07
N TYR A 95 6.87 -13.71 -3.44
CA TYR A 95 8.00 -14.23 -2.69
C TYR A 95 8.16 -13.49 -1.37
N ALA A 96 8.38 -14.26 -0.31
CA ALA A 96 8.98 -13.79 0.93
C ALA A 96 10.51 -13.75 0.78
N VAL A 97 11.19 -12.92 1.56
CA VAL A 97 12.63 -13.00 1.79
C VAL A 97 12.83 -13.70 3.13
N GLU A 98 13.23 -14.98 3.11
CA GLU A 98 13.38 -15.79 4.34
C GLU A 98 14.82 -15.80 4.88
N GLY A 99 15.73 -15.21 4.14
CA GLY A 99 17.14 -15.10 4.56
C GLY A 99 17.93 -14.23 3.61
N THR A 100 19.14 -13.90 4.06
CA THR A 100 20.13 -13.20 3.24
C THR A 100 21.49 -13.89 3.43
N ASN A 101 22.30 -13.87 2.40
CA ASN A 101 23.74 -14.06 2.50
C ASN A 101 24.44 -12.77 2.07
N ASN A 102 25.77 -12.75 2.04
CA ASN A 102 26.52 -11.51 1.77
C ASN A 102 26.17 -10.82 0.43
N THR A 103 25.52 -11.50 -0.50
CA THR A 103 25.29 -11.01 -1.86
C THR A 103 23.87 -11.25 -2.37
N HIS A 104 23.06 -12.05 -1.71
CA HIS A 104 21.76 -12.47 -2.21
C HIS A 104 20.68 -12.48 -1.12
N ALA A 105 19.45 -12.13 -1.50
CA ALA A 105 18.25 -12.42 -0.73
C ALA A 105 17.72 -13.80 -1.14
N LEU A 106 17.38 -14.63 -0.16
CA LEU A 106 16.82 -15.96 -0.36
C LEU A 106 15.29 -15.83 -0.47
N LEU A 107 14.78 -16.05 -1.67
CA LEU A 107 13.36 -15.91 -1.98
C LEU A 107 12.63 -17.24 -1.79
N ALA A 108 11.55 -17.25 -1.03
CA ALA A 108 10.62 -18.36 -0.90
C ALA A 108 9.29 -18.02 -1.59
N GLU A 109 8.89 -18.82 -2.56
CA GLU A 109 7.61 -18.63 -3.29
C GLU A 109 6.42 -18.87 -2.36
N LYS A 110 5.42 -18.00 -2.46
CA LYS A 110 4.19 -18.03 -1.68
C LYS A 110 2.98 -17.90 -2.61
N ALA A 111 1.87 -18.56 -2.28
CA ALA A 111 0.65 -18.52 -3.07
C ALA A 111 -0.17 -17.23 -2.79
N ASP A 112 -0.04 -16.67 -1.62
CA ASP A 112 -0.78 -15.50 -1.14
C ASP A 112 0.14 -14.56 -0.34
N ILE A 113 -0.34 -13.35 -0.08
CA ILE A 113 0.36 -12.32 0.69
C ILE A 113 -0.60 -11.83 1.78
N PRO A 114 -0.23 -11.91 3.07
CA PRO A 114 -1.04 -11.37 4.16
C PRO A 114 -1.16 -9.83 4.08
N ALA A 115 -2.21 -9.30 4.71
CA ALA A 115 -2.35 -7.86 4.89
C ALA A 115 -1.14 -7.26 5.62
N ASN A 116 -0.68 -6.09 5.18
CA ASN A 116 0.45 -5.34 5.73
C ASN A 116 1.81 -6.07 5.70
N GLN A 117 1.90 -7.14 4.90
CA GLN A 117 3.14 -7.90 4.74
C GLN A 117 3.90 -7.43 3.49
N GLY A 118 5.20 -7.14 3.65
CA GLY A 118 6.08 -6.86 2.51
C GLY A 118 6.33 -8.11 1.67
N ALA A 119 6.27 -7.98 0.35
CA ALA A 119 6.53 -9.07 -0.60
C ALA A 119 7.27 -8.57 -1.84
N ILE A 120 7.95 -9.51 -2.52
CA ILE A 120 8.46 -9.33 -3.88
C ILE A 120 7.52 -10.06 -4.84
N LEU A 121 7.08 -9.38 -5.87
CA LEU A 121 6.37 -9.96 -7.00
C LEU A 121 7.33 -10.21 -8.16
N LYS A 122 7.16 -11.33 -8.86
CA LYS A 122 7.83 -11.64 -10.12
C LYS A 122 6.78 -11.87 -11.20
N GLY A 123 6.88 -11.13 -12.31
CA GLY A 123 5.91 -11.20 -13.41
C GLY A 123 6.26 -10.20 -14.50
N LYS A 124 5.36 -10.02 -15.46
CA LYS A 124 5.55 -9.07 -16.55
C LYS A 124 4.24 -8.41 -16.96
N GLY A 125 4.26 -7.08 -17.00
CA GLY A 125 3.09 -6.27 -17.39
C GLY A 125 2.12 -6.05 -16.25
N THR A 126 0.86 -5.76 -16.58
CA THR A 126 -0.21 -5.60 -15.58
C THR A 126 -0.70 -6.96 -15.15
N CYS A 127 -0.60 -7.23 -13.87
CA CYS A 127 -1.02 -8.48 -13.24
C CYS A 127 -2.17 -8.18 -12.27
N THR A 128 -3.07 -9.14 -12.11
CA THR A 128 -4.19 -9.07 -11.16
C THR A 128 -3.89 -9.93 -9.95
N LEU A 129 -4.19 -9.41 -8.77
CA LEU A 129 -4.17 -10.13 -7.50
C LEU A 129 -5.59 -10.17 -6.94
N ASN A 130 -6.07 -11.35 -6.54
CA ASN A 130 -7.38 -11.48 -5.91
C ASN A 130 -7.31 -11.08 -4.44
N ILE A 131 -8.26 -10.25 -4.00
CA ILE A 131 -8.40 -9.90 -2.58
C ILE A 131 -9.07 -11.08 -1.86
N VAL A 132 -8.47 -11.51 -0.76
CA VAL A 132 -8.96 -12.61 0.09
C VAL A 132 -9.13 -12.15 1.53
N ASP A 133 -9.96 -12.87 2.30
CA ASP A 133 -10.23 -12.50 3.69
C ASP A 133 -8.99 -12.70 4.60
N ALA A 134 -8.20 -13.74 4.32
CA ALA A 134 -6.93 -14.01 5.00
C ALA A 134 -6.00 -14.81 4.09
N ALA A 135 -4.69 -14.59 4.25
CA ALA A 135 -3.68 -15.44 3.63
C ALA A 135 -3.58 -16.78 4.37
N ALA A 136 -3.38 -17.85 3.60
CA ALA A 136 -3.28 -19.22 4.12
C ALA A 136 -1.83 -19.68 4.30
N THR A 137 -0.87 -19.07 3.58
CA THR A 137 0.54 -19.47 3.65
C THR A 137 1.28 -18.86 4.84
N ASP A 138 2.33 -19.54 5.29
CA ASP A 138 3.17 -19.09 6.40
C ASP A 138 4.17 -18.01 5.92
N TRP A 139 4.15 -16.85 6.57
CA TRP A 139 5.04 -15.70 6.35
C TRP A 139 5.92 -15.36 7.56
N THR A 140 5.95 -16.21 8.59
CA THR A 140 6.63 -15.93 9.87
C THR A 140 8.12 -15.62 9.70
N ASN A 141 8.78 -16.25 8.72
CA ASN A 141 10.21 -16.07 8.47
C ASN A 141 10.52 -14.91 7.50
N ASN A 142 9.51 -14.22 6.99
CA ASN A 142 9.75 -13.14 6.05
C ASN A 142 10.48 -11.98 6.71
N LYS A 143 11.54 -11.51 6.07
CA LYS A 143 12.40 -10.41 6.52
C LYS A 143 12.00 -9.05 5.92
N LEU A 144 11.09 -9.05 4.92
CA LEU A 144 10.62 -7.80 4.34
C LEU A 144 9.66 -7.08 5.29
N ALA A 145 9.92 -5.81 5.47
CA ALA A 145 8.96 -4.85 6.00
C ALA A 145 8.27 -4.11 4.85
N GLY A 146 7.22 -3.36 5.14
CA GLY A 146 6.57 -2.53 4.15
C GLY A 146 5.65 -1.50 4.78
N THR A 147 5.18 -0.56 3.96
CA THR A 147 4.22 0.47 4.38
C THR A 147 3.09 0.58 3.37
N THR A 148 1.89 0.77 3.87
CA THR A 148 0.69 0.99 3.05
C THR A 148 0.44 2.47 2.73
N THR A 149 1.21 3.35 3.40
CA THR A 149 1.22 4.81 3.19
C THR A 149 2.65 5.27 2.96
N ASN A 150 2.83 6.48 2.42
CA ASN A 150 4.14 7.12 2.36
C ASN A 150 4.68 7.30 3.79
N SER A 151 5.88 6.79 4.03
CA SER A 151 6.47 6.82 5.38
C SER A 151 7.97 7.10 5.32
N TYR A 152 8.44 7.93 6.25
CA TYR A 152 9.88 8.19 6.42
C TYR A 152 10.45 7.17 7.38
N ILE A 153 11.34 6.32 6.88
CA ILE A 153 11.88 5.16 7.62
C ILE A 153 13.30 5.44 8.06
N ALA A 154 13.54 5.37 9.38
CA ALA A 154 14.88 5.30 9.98
C ALA A 154 15.24 3.81 10.18
N PRO A 155 16.17 3.23 9.41
CA PRO A 155 16.52 1.82 9.59
C PRO A 155 17.26 1.61 10.91
N GLU A 156 16.78 0.71 11.77
CA GLU A 156 17.40 0.41 13.08
C GLU A 156 18.86 -0.03 12.98
N GLY A 157 19.21 -0.81 11.96
CA GLY A 157 20.59 -1.22 11.66
C GLY A 157 21.39 -0.21 10.85
N GLY A 158 20.91 1.02 10.66
CA GLY A 158 21.54 2.07 9.85
C GLY A 158 21.49 1.81 8.34
N ALA A 159 20.83 0.75 7.87
CA ALA A 159 20.65 0.45 6.46
C ALA A 159 19.33 -0.28 6.20
N ALA A 160 18.76 0.00 5.03
CA ALA A 160 17.68 -0.78 4.43
C ALA A 160 17.97 -0.96 2.95
N TYR A 161 17.39 -1.99 2.36
CA TYR A 161 17.48 -2.24 0.93
C TYR A 161 16.09 -2.14 0.29
N VAL A 162 16.02 -1.44 -0.83
CA VAL A 162 14.80 -1.28 -1.63
C VAL A 162 14.97 -1.97 -2.97
N LEU A 163 13.90 -2.51 -3.52
CA LEU A 163 13.92 -3.05 -4.86
C LEU A 163 14.07 -1.90 -5.85
N ALA A 164 15.11 -1.91 -6.63
CA ALA A 164 15.40 -0.91 -7.65
C ALA A 164 16.04 -1.56 -8.89
N LYS A 165 16.13 -0.79 -9.95
CA LYS A 165 16.87 -1.14 -11.16
C LYS A 165 18.06 -0.18 -11.27
N ASP A 166 19.26 -0.74 -11.39
CA ASP A 166 20.48 -0.01 -11.68
C ASP A 166 21.03 -0.53 -13.01
N GLU A 167 21.14 0.37 -13.97
CA GLU A 167 21.36 0.03 -15.39
C GLU A 167 20.32 -1.01 -15.85
N ASP A 168 20.73 -2.26 -16.09
CA ASP A 168 19.86 -3.36 -16.50
C ASP A 168 19.68 -4.45 -15.42
N VAL A 169 20.23 -4.24 -14.23
CA VAL A 169 20.13 -5.17 -13.11
C VAL A 169 19.04 -4.77 -12.13
N ILE A 170 18.06 -5.64 -11.93
CA ILE A 170 17.05 -5.46 -10.88
C ILE A 170 17.54 -6.17 -9.62
N GLY A 171 17.55 -5.47 -8.49
CA GLY A 171 18.04 -6.01 -7.23
C GLY A 171 17.57 -5.22 -6.02
N LEU A 172 18.02 -5.67 -4.86
CA LEU A 172 17.85 -4.95 -3.61
C LEU A 172 19.06 -4.03 -3.40
N TYR A 173 18.88 -2.75 -3.58
CA TYR A 173 19.91 -1.73 -3.43
C TYR A 173 19.75 -0.98 -2.12
N ARG A 174 20.87 -0.58 -1.53
CA ARG A 174 20.85 0.19 -0.29
C ARG A 174 20.08 1.49 -0.50
N ALA A 175 19.09 1.74 0.35
CA ALA A 175 18.31 2.97 0.32
C ALA A 175 19.21 4.16 0.70
N ALA A 176 19.12 5.23 -0.09
CA ALA A 176 19.80 6.49 0.25
C ALA A 176 19.03 7.17 1.39
N LEU A 177 19.73 7.41 2.50
CA LEU A 177 19.19 8.19 3.62
C LEU A 177 19.36 9.67 3.28
N ASN A 178 18.30 10.32 2.84
CA ASN A 178 18.35 11.68 2.30
C ASN A 178 17.31 12.63 2.90
N CYS A 179 16.58 12.20 3.93
CA CYS A 179 15.61 13.03 4.63
C CYS A 179 15.63 12.75 6.14
N ASN A 180 14.92 13.57 6.90
CA ASN A 180 14.60 13.35 8.30
C ASN A 180 13.17 12.78 8.46
N GLU A 181 12.70 12.64 9.69
CA GLU A 181 11.38 12.13 10.04
C GLU A 181 10.19 12.95 9.49
N THR A 182 10.43 14.19 9.07
CA THR A 182 9.40 15.08 8.48
C THR A 182 9.53 15.20 6.96
N GLY A 183 10.51 14.51 6.35
CA GLY A 183 10.79 14.59 4.92
C GLY A 183 11.63 15.78 4.49
N ALA A 184 12.06 16.64 5.40
CA ALA A 184 13.06 17.67 5.10
C ALA A 184 14.43 17.04 4.84
N ALA A 185 15.34 17.78 4.21
CA ALA A 185 16.71 17.31 3.95
C ALA A 185 17.39 16.80 5.21
N GLY A 186 18.01 15.63 5.13
CA GLY A 186 18.68 14.95 6.25
C GLY A 186 19.25 13.61 5.77
N GLU A 187 19.99 12.93 6.65
CA GLU A 187 20.68 11.68 6.31
C GLU A 187 20.29 10.53 7.24
N THR A 188 19.09 10.57 7.83
CA THR A 188 18.67 9.59 8.83
C THR A 188 17.54 8.70 8.37
N HIS A 189 16.76 9.13 7.36
CA HIS A 189 15.59 8.43 6.85
C HIS A 189 15.63 8.32 5.33
N PHE A 190 14.87 7.37 4.81
CA PHE A 190 14.47 7.33 3.40
C PHE A 190 12.94 7.34 3.30
N LEU A 191 12.41 7.87 2.20
CA LEU A 191 10.99 7.78 1.92
C LEU A 191 10.66 6.40 1.35
N ASN A 192 9.90 5.59 2.09
CA ASN A 192 9.24 4.42 1.54
C ASN A 192 7.86 4.83 1.03
N ASN A 193 7.65 4.70 -0.28
CA ASN A 193 6.38 5.05 -0.90
C ASN A 193 5.27 4.10 -0.44
N ALA A 194 4.03 4.58 -0.54
CA ALA A 194 2.84 3.77 -0.25
C ALA A 194 2.84 2.45 -1.03
N ASN A 195 2.40 1.40 -0.37
CA ASN A 195 2.30 0.04 -0.91
C ASN A 195 3.63 -0.55 -1.39
N LYS A 196 4.75 -0.16 -0.78
CA LYS A 196 6.08 -0.68 -1.09
C LYS A 196 6.67 -1.44 0.09
N ALA A 197 7.46 -2.48 -0.28
CA ALA A 197 8.26 -3.23 0.67
C ALA A 197 9.74 -2.84 0.59
N TYR A 198 10.45 -3.05 1.69
CA TYR A 198 11.88 -2.90 1.83
C TYR A 198 12.44 -4.00 2.73
N LEU A 199 13.73 -4.25 2.65
CA LEU A 199 14.45 -5.20 3.49
C LEU A 199 15.25 -4.43 4.55
N PRO A 200 14.83 -4.41 5.83
CA PRO A 200 15.64 -3.84 6.89
C PRO A 200 16.87 -4.70 7.15
N VAL A 201 18.00 -4.07 7.47
CA VAL A 201 19.18 -4.77 8.00
C VAL A 201 19.06 -4.78 9.50
N THR A 202 18.87 -5.95 10.07
CA THR A 202 19.02 -6.16 11.52
C THR A 202 20.47 -6.47 11.80
N SER A 203 21.10 -5.69 12.66
CA SER A 203 22.47 -5.94 13.16
C SER A 203 22.57 -7.22 13.96
#